data_c46cabdc1e682b036b265e67991de684
#
_entry.id   c46cabdc1e682b036b265e67991de684
#
_cell.length_a   1.000
_cell.length_b   1.000
_cell.length_c   1.000
_cell.angle_alpha   90.00
_cell.angle_beta   90.00
_cell.angle_gamma   90.00
#
_symmetry.space_group_name_H-M   'P 1'
#
loop_
_entity.id
_entity.type
_entity.pdbx_description
1 polymer ?
#
loop_
_entity_poly.entity_id
_entity_poly.type
_entity_poly.pdbx_seq_one_letter_code
_entity_poly.pdbx_strand_id
1 'polypeptide(L)'
;VIVPSIEQYSLDFLCNDSNKSSILLAMEESLKKEIEVNNCLLNLHKLAEEKNDSQLCDYIEGNFLNEQVKSIYELSHYISQLKLIGNDGYGLYEFNNKLLN
;
A
#
# COMPACT_ATOMS: atom_id res chain seq x y z
N VAL A 1 8.53 1.70 -11.45
CA VAL A 1 7.38 0.86 -11.21
C VAL A 1 6.18 1.73 -10.92
N ILE A 2 5.18 1.59 -11.75
CA ILE A 2 3.95 2.33 -11.56
C ILE A 2 3.04 1.49 -10.70
N VAL A 3 2.87 1.93 -9.46
CA VAL A 3 1.92 1.32 -8.56
C VAL A 3 0.61 2.06 -8.76
N PRO A 4 -0.50 1.37 -9.03
CA PRO A 4 -1.78 2.05 -9.16
C PRO A 4 -2.08 2.84 -7.90
N SER A 5 -2.60 4.02 -8.09
CA SER A 5 -2.92 4.90 -6.97
C SER A 5 -4.00 4.26 -6.11
N ILE A 6 -3.82 4.31 -4.80
CA ILE A 6 -4.84 3.87 -3.85
C ILE A 6 -6.11 4.70 -4.05
N GLU A 7 -5.95 5.97 -4.37
CA GLU A 7 -7.07 6.87 -4.65
C GLU A 7 -7.92 6.38 -5.82
N GLN A 8 -7.26 5.86 -6.86
CA GLN A 8 -7.96 5.36 -8.03
C GLN A 8 -8.83 4.14 -7.67
N TYR A 9 -8.30 3.23 -6.87
CA TYR A 9 -9.08 2.10 -6.38
C TYR A 9 -10.24 2.56 -5.53
N SER A 10 -10.01 3.53 -4.66
CA SER A 10 -11.05 4.04 -3.77
C SER A 10 -12.21 4.65 -4.54
N LEU A 11 -11.91 5.42 -5.59
CA LEU A 11 -12.94 6.05 -6.41
C LEU A 11 -13.81 5.01 -7.11
N ASP A 12 -13.19 3.99 -7.70
CA ASP A 12 -13.92 2.95 -8.40
C ASP A 12 -14.87 2.22 -7.45
N PHE A 13 -14.42 1.87 -6.28
CA PHE A 13 -15.24 1.14 -5.32
C PHE A 13 -16.32 2.00 -4.68
N LEU A 14 -16.07 3.27 -4.47
CA LEU A 14 -17.08 4.18 -3.95
C LEU A 14 -18.20 4.40 -4.93
N CYS A 15 -17.93 4.36 -6.22
CA CYS A 15 -18.94 4.55 -7.25
C CYS A 15 -19.82 3.33 -7.46
N ASN A 16 -19.45 2.18 -6.96
CA ASN A 16 -20.12 0.92 -7.24
C ASN A 16 -21.08 0.45 -6.18
N ASP A 17 -21.55 1.30 -5.32
CA ASP A 17 -22.38 0.89 -4.17
C ASP A 17 -21.79 -0.26 -3.40
N SER A 18 -20.52 -0.51 -3.59
CA SER A 18 -19.87 -1.60 -2.93
C SER A 18 -19.79 -1.28 -1.47
N ASN A 19 -20.08 -2.26 -0.70
CA ASN A 19 -19.96 -2.13 0.72
C ASN A 19 -18.47 -2.04 1.10
N LYS A 20 -18.23 -1.90 2.38
CA LYS A 20 -16.88 -1.83 2.93
C LYS A 20 -16.03 -3.06 2.63
N SER A 21 -16.64 -4.21 2.30
CA SER A 21 -15.88 -5.39 1.89
C SER A 21 -15.06 -5.12 0.65
N SER A 22 -15.63 -4.38 -0.30
CA SER A 22 -14.94 -4.04 -1.53
C SER A 22 -13.78 -3.10 -1.29
N ILE A 23 -13.96 -2.12 -0.41
CA ILE A 23 -12.89 -1.19 -0.05
C ILE A 23 -11.76 -1.94 0.66
N LEU A 24 -12.11 -2.80 1.59
CA LEU A 24 -11.13 -3.59 2.32
C LEU A 24 -10.35 -4.49 1.37
N LEU A 25 -11.03 -5.15 0.45
CA LEU A 25 -10.38 -6.01 -0.53
C LEU A 25 -9.42 -5.22 -1.42
N ALA A 26 -9.83 -4.02 -1.84
CA ALA A 26 -8.96 -3.16 -2.65
C ALA A 26 -7.68 -2.77 -1.88
N MET A 27 -7.82 -2.43 -0.62
CA MET A 27 -6.69 -2.08 0.24
C MET A 27 -5.77 -3.28 0.45
N GLU A 28 -6.34 -4.46 0.67
CA GLU A 28 -5.55 -5.67 0.86
C GLU A 28 -4.79 -6.04 -0.42
N GLU A 29 -5.42 -5.90 -1.57
CA GLU A 29 -4.75 -6.13 -2.85
C GLU A 29 -3.60 -5.13 -3.08
N SER A 30 -3.82 -3.87 -2.73
CA SER A 30 -2.77 -2.86 -2.82
C SER A 30 -1.60 -3.20 -1.91
N LEU A 31 -1.88 -3.64 -0.69
CA LEU A 31 -0.84 -4.04 0.25
C LEU A 31 -0.05 -5.23 -0.30
N LYS A 32 -0.75 -6.21 -0.86
CA LYS A 32 -0.11 -7.37 -1.44
C LYS A 32 0.85 -6.98 -2.56
N LYS A 33 0.43 -6.09 -3.44
CA LYS A 33 1.28 -5.60 -4.53
C LYS A 33 2.50 -4.84 -4.02
N GLU A 34 2.31 -4.01 -2.99
CA GLU A 34 3.42 -3.29 -2.37
C GLU A 34 4.44 -4.25 -1.78
N ILE A 35 3.97 -5.32 -1.13
CA ILE A 35 4.85 -6.33 -0.56
C ILE A 35 5.61 -7.06 -1.67
N GLU A 36 4.96 -7.37 -2.78
CA GLU A 36 5.63 -8.01 -3.92
C GLU A 36 6.74 -7.13 -4.48
N VAL A 37 6.46 -5.84 -4.66
CA VAL A 37 7.47 -4.89 -5.14
C VAL A 37 8.61 -4.78 -4.13
N ASN A 38 8.31 -4.73 -2.85
CA ASN A 38 9.32 -4.67 -1.81
C ASN A 38 10.24 -5.91 -1.86
N ASN A 39 9.66 -7.08 -2.04
CA ASN A 39 10.44 -8.31 -2.16
C ASN A 39 11.35 -8.30 -3.38
N CYS A 40 10.86 -7.79 -4.51
CA CYS A 40 11.69 -7.64 -5.70
C CYS A 40 12.85 -6.68 -5.46
N LEU A 41 12.61 -5.57 -4.78
CA LEU A 41 13.65 -4.61 -4.45
C LEU A 41 14.68 -5.19 -3.48
N LEU A 42 14.23 -5.98 -2.52
CA LEU A 42 15.14 -6.66 -1.60
C LEU A 42 16.02 -7.67 -2.32
N ASN A 43 15.44 -8.40 -3.28
CA ASN A 43 16.21 -9.35 -4.08
C ASN A 43 17.25 -8.63 -4.94
N LEU A 44 16.88 -7.51 -5.54
CA LEU A 44 17.81 -6.69 -6.32
C LEU A 44 18.92 -6.14 -5.44
N HIS A 45 18.58 -5.68 -4.24
CA HIS A 45 19.56 -5.20 -3.27
C HIS A 45 20.55 -6.30 -2.90
N LYS A 46 20.05 -7.50 -2.66
CA LYS A 46 20.90 -8.64 -2.34
C LYS A 46 21.85 -8.96 -3.49
N LEU A 47 21.35 -8.92 -4.72
CA LEU A 47 22.19 -9.14 -5.90
C LEU A 47 23.27 -8.06 -6.01
N ALA A 48 22.90 -6.81 -5.76
CA ALA A 48 23.88 -5.71 -5.76
C ALA A 48 24.96 -5.91 -4.71
N GLU A 49 24.58 -6.39 -3.53
CA GLU A 49 25.55 -6.70 -2.48
C GLU A 49 26.51 -7.82 -2.92
N GLU A 50 25.98 -8.85 -3.54
CA GLU A 50 26.81 -9.95 -4.06
C GLU A 50 27.82 -9.48 -5.10
N LYS A 51 27.45 -8.47 -5.87
CA LYS A 51 28.31 -7.88 -6.90
C LYS A 51 29.17 -6.74 -6.36
N ASN A 52 29.10 -6.47 -5.06
CA ASN A 52 29.82 -5.38 -4.41
C ASN A 52 29.53 -4.00 -5.00
N ASP A 53 28.29 -3.82 -5.44
CA ASP A 53 27.83 -2.56 -5.99
C ASP A 53 27.19 -1.71 -4.89
N SER A 54 28.03 -1.02 -4.13
CA SER A 54 27.56 -0.23 -3.01
C SER A 54 26.73 0.97 -3.44
N GLN A 55 26.99 1.53 -4.61
CA GLN A 55 26.20 2.66 -5.11
C GLN A 55 24.76 2.24 -5.41
N LEU A 56 24.60 1.09 -6.02
CA LEU A 56 23.27 0.57 -6.29
C LEU A 56 22.53 0.21 -4.99
N CYS A 57 23.23 -0.39 -4.03
CA CYS A 57 22.65 -0.67 -2.73
C CYS A 57 22.14 0.60 -2.06
N ASP A 58 22.96 1.65 -2.03
CA ASP A 58 22.58 2.91 -1.44
C ASP A 58 21.40 3.55 -2.16
N TYR A 59 21.38 3.47 -3.48
CA TYR A 59 20.30 4.02 -4.29
C TYR A 59 18.98 3.34 -4.00
N ILE A 60 18.99 2.01 -3.95
CA ILE A 60 17.79 1.23 -3.66
C ILE A 60 17.30 1.52 -2.24
N GLU A 61 18.20 1.54 -1.27
CA GLU A 61 17.83 1.81 0.13
C GLU A 61 17.23 3.20 0.29
N GLY A 62 17.88 4.21 -0.28
CA GLY A 62 17.46 5.58 -0.09
C GLY A 62 16.21 5.97 -0.87
N ASN A 63 16.03 5.42 -2.08
CA ASN A 63 14.97 5.88 -2.97
C ASN A 63 13.76 4.95 -3.05
N PHE A 64 13.93 3.68 -2.75
CA PHE A 64 12.85 2.73 -2.91
C PHE A 64 12.48 2.02 -1.62
N LEU A 65 13.43 1.43 -0.91
CA LEU A 65 13.10 0.63 0.27
C LEU A 65 12.48 1.46 1.38
N ASN A 66 12.97 2.67 1.61
CA ASN A 66 12.39 3.55 2.62
C ASN A 66 10.94 3.91 2.28
N GLU A 67 10.69 4.22 1.01
CA GLU A 67 9.33 4.53 0.55
C GLU A 67 8.41 3.33 0.67
N GLN A 68 8.92 2.14 0.35
CA GLN A 68 8.15 0.91 0.44
C GLN A 68 7.74 0.60 1.87
N VAL A 69 8.67 0.73 2.82
CA VAL A 69 8.36 0.50 4.23
C VAL A 69 7.27 1.45 4.70
N LYS A 70 7.36 2.71 4.31
CA LYS A 70 6.38 3.71 4.68
C LYS A 70 5.02 3.39 4.08
N SER A 71 4.97 3.05 2.79
CA SER A 71 3.72 2.73 2.10
C SER A 71 3.05 1.51 2.70
N ILE A 72 3.82 0.48 2.98
CA ILE A 72 3.30 -0.76 3.58
C ILE A 72 2.73 -0.47 4.97
N TYR A 73 3.44 0.34 5.76
CA TYR A 73 2.98 0.73 7.08
C TYR A 73 1.65 1.49 7.00
N GLU A 74 1.56 2.47 6.12
CA GLU A 74 0.34 3.27 5.96
C GLU A 74 -0.84 2.41 5.53
N LEU A 75 -0.64 1.53 4.54
CA LEU A 75 -1.69 0.63 4.08
C LEU A 75 -2.14 -0.32 5.18
N SER A 76 -1.19 -0.88 5.92
CA SER A 76 -1.51 -1.78 7.03
C SER A 76 -2.33 -1.07 8.10
N HIS A 77 -1.99 0.17 8.37
CA HIS A 77 -2.70 0.98 9.34
C HIS A 77 -4.15 1.24 8.89
N TYR A 78 -4.35 1.62 7.63
CA TYR A 78 -5.69 1.85 7.11
C TYR A 78 -6.53 0.57 7.12
N ILE A 79 -5.94 -0.55 6.74
CA ILE A 79 -6.64 -1.84 6.78
C ILE A 79 -7.06 -2.17 8.22
N SER A 80 -6.18 -1.96 9.18
CA SER A 80 -6.50 -2.20 10.59
C SER A 80 -7.65 -1.30 11.05
N GLN A 81 -7.64 -0.04 10.64
CA GLN A 81 -8.70 0.88 10.98
C GLN A 81 -10.03 0.45 10.37
N LEU A 82 -10.03 0.00 9.12
CA LEU A 82 -11.24 -0.48 8.47
C LEU A 82 -11.82 -1.69 9.20
N LYS A 83 -10.98 -2.61 9.63
CA LYS A 83 -11.41 -3.78 10.37
C LYS A 83 -11.98 -3.42 11.74
N LEU A 84 -11.39 -2.44 12.40
CA LEU A 84 -11.86 -1.98 13.71
C LEU A 84 -13.21 -1.26 13.61
N ILE A 85 -13.41 -0.47 12.54
CA ILE A 85 -14.67 0.21 12.32
C ILE A 85 -15.79 -0.81 12.10
N GLY A 86 -15.45 -1.96 11.54
CA GLY A 86 -16.39 -3.05 11.40
C GLY A 86 -17.47 -2.75 10.37
N ASN A 87 -18.73 -3.10 10.72
CA ASN A 87 -19.86 -2.97 9.81
C ASN A 87 -20.64 -1.67 9.98
N ASP A 88 -20.07 -0.71 10.68
CA ASP A 88 -20.73 0.55 10.93
C ASP A 88 -20.59 1.46 9.70
N GLY A 89 -21.73 1.80 9.09
CA GLY A 89 -21.75 2.69 7.94
C GLY A 89 -21.21 4.08 8.24
N TYR A 90 -21.41 4.55 9.46
CA TYR A 90 -20.89 5.84 9.87
C TYR A 90 -19.36 5.82 9.93
N GLY A 91 -18.81 4.75 10.48
CA GLY A 91 -17.36 4.61 10.51
C GLY A 91 -16.75 4.57 9.12
N LEU A 92 -17.40 3.89 8.18
CA LEU A 92 -16.96 3.85 6.80
C LEU A 92 -17.02 5.24 6.16
N TYR A 93 -18.06 5.98 6.47
CA TYR A 93 -18.20 7.35 5.97
C TYR A 93 -17.04 8.24 6.44
N GLU A 94 -16.70 8.16 7.72
CA GLU A 94 -15.58 8.92 8.27
C GLU A 94 -14.26 8.52 7.64
N PHE A 95 -14.06 7.23 7.43
CA PHE A 95 -12.85 6.72 6.80
C PHE A 95 -12.71 7.28 5.38
N ASN A 96 -13.80 7.28 4.62
CA ASN A 96 -13.81 7.82 3.27
C ASN A 96 -13.48 9.31 3.27
N ASN A 97 -13.97 10.06 4.22
CA ASN A 97 -13.66 11.48 4.34
C ASN A 97 -12.17 11.71 4.57
N LYS A 98 -11.54 10.87 5.39
CA LYS A 98 -10.10 10.95 5.62
C LYS A 98 -9.30 10.66 4.36
N LEU A 99 -9.73 9.69 3.57
CA LEU A 99 -9.06 9.35 2.32
C LEU A 99 -9.19 10.44 1.27
N LEU A 100 -10.36 11.08 1.22
CA LEU A 100 -10.65 12.10 0.20
C LEU A 100 -10.10 13.48 0.56
N ASN A 101 -9.80 13.71 1.79
CA ASN A 101 -9.18 14.93 2.26
C ASN A 101 -7.67 14.75 2.36
#